data_258035df4de03451f7805cd0558f3250
#
_entry.id   258035df4de03451f7805cd0558f3250
#
_cell.length_a   1.000
_cell.length_b   1.000
_cell.length_c   1.000
_cell.angle_alpha   90.00
_cell.angle_beta   90.00
_cell.angle_gamma   90.00
#
_symmetry.space_group_name_H-M   'P 1'
#
loop_
_entity.id
_entity.type
_entity.pdbx_description
1 polymer ?
#
loop_
_entity_poly.entity_id
_entity_poly.type
_entity_poly.pdbx_seq_one_letter_code
_entity_poly.pdbx_strand_id
1 'polypeptide(L)'
;GGHSGGEIHVGLGNANKLLVRFLAGHAEELDLRLVDFNGGTLRNAIPREAFATLAVAADKVDALKALVNTYQEILKNELEAKEKNLALLLDAVTQDKAALTAESRDSFVRLLNATPNGVIRNSDVAKGVVETSLNVGVVTMTDDNVEIHCLIRSLIDSGKDYVVSMLDSLG
;
A
#
# COMPACT_ATOMS: atom_id res chain seq x y z
N GLY A 1 6.98 -0.77 9.83
CA GLY A 1 7.78 -1.67 8.96
C GLY A 1 8.53 -2.74 9.73
N GLY A 2 8.92 -3.84 9.07
CA GLY A 2 9.62 -4.96 9.68
C GLY A 2 10.00 -6.05 8.68
N HIS A 3 10.47 -7.20 9.16
CA HIS A 3 10.81 -8.35 8.33
C HIS A 3 9.55 -9.16 7.99
N SER A 4 9.23 -9.31 6.69
CA SER A 4 7.98 -9.97 6.27
C SER A 4 7.89 -11.46 6.64
N GLY A 5 9.01 -12.13 6.91
CA GLY A 5 9.03 -13.52 7.35
C GLY A 5 8.84 -13.68 8.86
N GLY A 6 9.47 -12.82 9.66
CA GLY A 6 9.45 -12.91 11.13
C GLY A 6 8.36 -12.09 11.81
N GLU A 7 7.92 -11.00 11.19
CA GLU A 7 7.06 -10.00 11.83
C GLU A 7 5.73 -9.77 11.10
N ILE A 8 5.43 -10.52 10.03
CA ILE A 8 4.18 -10.34 9.27
C ILE A 8 2.92 -10.53 10.13
N HIS A 9 3.00 -11.39 11.15
CA HIS A 9 1.91 -11.64 12.09
C HIS A 9 1.71 -10.54 13.13
N VAL A 10 2.69 -9.65 13.29
CA VAL A 10 2.64 -8.56 14.28
C VAL A 10 1.59 -7.52 13.89
N GLY A 11 1.29 -7.39 12.59
CA GLY A 11 0.35 -6.40 12.07
C GLY A 11 0.95 -5.00 12.02
N LEU A 12 2.23 -4.91 11.65
CA LEU A 12 2.90 -3.64 11.38
C LEU A 12 2.32 -2.97 10.13
N GLY A 13 2.36 -1.64 10.10
CA GLY A 13 1.89 -0.87 8.96
C GLY A 13 2.71 -1.15 7.71
N ASN A 14 2.03 -1.44 6.60
CA ASN A 14 2.61 -1.51 5.26
C ASN A 14 2.35 -0.17 4.57
N ALA A 15 3.39 0.64 4.37
CA ALA A 15 3.24 2.00 3.85
C ALA A 15 2.56 2.06 2.47
N ASN A 16 2.84 1.09 1.56
CA ASN A 16 2.17 1.00 0.27
C ASN A 16 0.65 0.84 0.42
N LYS A 17 0.23 -0.04 1.33
CA LYS A 17 -1.19 -0.31 1.59
C LYS A 17 -1.88 0.85 2.29
N LEU A 18 -1.19 1.51 3.23
CA LEU A 18 -1.74 2.67 3.93
C LEU A 18 -1.93 3.86 2.98
N LEU A 19 -0.96 4.11 2.10
CA LEU A 19 -1.03 5.22 1.16
C LEU A 19 -2.07 4.98 0.06
N VAL A 20 -2.14 3.78 -0.52
CA VAL A 20 -3.15 3.48 -1.54
C VAL A 20 -4.56 3.49 -0.96
N ARG A 21 -4.75 3.11 0.31
CA ARG A 21 -6.04 3.21 1.00
C ARG A 21 -6.55 4.65 1.06
N PHE A 22 -5.66 5.62 1.30
CA PHE A 22 -6.01 7.04 1.23
C PHE A 22 -6.50 7.41 -0.18
N LEU A 23 -5.77 7.02 -1.21
CA LEU A 23 -6.16 7.30 -2.60
C LEU A 23 -7.48 6.63 -2.96
N ALA A 24 -7.71 5.39 -2.54
CA ALA A 24 -8.95 4.67 -2.78
C ALA A 24 -10.18 5.36 -2.17
N GLY A 25 -10.00 6.04 -1.03
CA GLY A 25 -11.08 6.76 -0.36
C GLY A 25 -11.34 8.18 -0.89
N HIS A 26 -10.33 8.83 -1.47
CA HIS A 26 -10.39 10.28 -1.69
C HIS A 26 -10.01 10.76 -3.09
N ALA A 27 -9.40 9.90 -3.92
CA ALA A 27 -8.89 10.34 -5.22
C ALA A 27 -9.99 10.81 -6.16
N GLU A 28 -11.15 10.15 -6.17
CA GLU A 28 -12.29 10.52 -7.01
C GLU A 28 -12.96 11.80 -6.51
N GLU A 29 -13.22 11.91 -5.21
CA GLU A 29 -13.87 13.06 -4.58
C GLU A 29 -13.15 14.39 -4.88
N LEU A 30 -11.83 14.39 -4.78
CA LEU A 30 -11.00 15.57 -5.01
C LEU A 30 -10.47 15.69 -6.46
N ASP A 31 -10.81 14.74 -7.33
CA ASP A 31 -10.21 14.60 -8.67
C ASP A 31 -8.68 14.65 -8.62
N LEU A 32 -8.09 13.90 -7.67
CA LEU A 32 -6.64 13.81 -7.55
C LEU A 32 -6.07 13.09 -8.76
N ARG A 33 -5.10 13.70 -9.42
CA ARG A 33 -4.39 13.08 -10.53
C ARG A 33 -3.08 12.50 -10.01
N LEU A 34 -2.87 11.21 -10.22
CA LEU A 34 -1.64 10.52 -9.81
C LEU A 34 -0.54 10.76 -10.83
N VAL A 35 0.56 11.34 -10.38
CA VAL A 35 1.76 11.58 -11.19
C VAL A 35 2.79 10.49 -10.97
N ASP A 36 2.97 10.07 -9.71
CA ASP A 36 3.95 9.06 -9.34
C ASP A 36 3.54 8.31 -8.08
N PHE A 37 3.97 7.05 -7.95
CA PHE A 37 3.80 6.25 -6.75
C PHE A 37 4.98 5.31 -6.58
N ASN A 38 5.68 5.44 -5.45
CA ASN A 38 6.82 4.57 -5.12
C ASN A 38 6.81 4.23 -3.64
N GLY A 39 7.11 2.98 -3.30
CA GLY A 39 7.22 2.58 -1.91
C GLY A 39 7.88 1.24 -1.71
N GLY A 40 8.61 1.16 -0.60
CA GLY A 40 9.44 0.01 -0.28
C GLY A 40 10.71 -0.10 -1.13
N THR A 41 11.68 -0.85 -0.62
CA THR A 41 12.97 -1.07 -1.29
C THR A 41 13.32 -2.54 -1.41
N LEU A 42 12.75 -3.38 -0.54
CA LEU A 42 13.03 -4.81 -0.47
C LEU A 42 11.71 -5.60 -0.38
N ARG A 43 11.51 -6.58 -1.25
CA ARG A 43 10.29 -7.41 -1.23
C ARG A 43 10.10 -8.23 0.06
N ASN A 44 11.18 -8.52 0.79
CA ASN A 44 11.14 -9.25 2.06
C ASN A 44 11.05 -8.33 3.30
N ALA A 45 10.90 -7.03 3.11
CA ALA A 45 10.62 -6.07 4.18
C ALA A 45 9.18 -5.55 4.06
N ILE A 46 8.53 -5.36 5.21
CA ILE A 46 7.27 -4.61 5.28
C ILE A 46 7.62 -3.13 5.05
N PRO A 47 7.11 -2.49 3.99
CA PRO A 47 7.50 -1.12 3.63
C PRO A 47 7.29 -0.13 4.77
N ARG A 48 8.33 0.65 5.08
CA ARG A 48 8.27 1.73 6.08
C ARG A 48 7.80 3.05 5.49
N GLU A 49 8.06 3.24 4.21
CA GLU A 49 7.82 4.49 3.49
C GLU A 49 7.16 4.20 2.16
N ALA A 50 6.26 5.09 1.77
CA ALA A 50 5.67 5.16 0.43
C ALA A 50 5.40 6.62 0.08
N PHE A 51 5.52 6.95 -1.19
CA PHE A 51 5.40 8.29 -1.72
C PHE A 51 4.43 8.31 -2.88
N ALA A 52 3.53 9.29 -2.90
CA ALA A 52 2.69 9.57 -4.05
C ALA A 52 2.82 11.04 -4.41
N THR A 53 3.05 11.33 -5.68
CA THR A 53 2.97 12.70 -6.22
C THR A 53 1.61 12.87 -6.88
N LEU A 54 0.89 13.90 -6.45
CA LEU A 54 -0.48 14.17 -6.88
C LEU A 54 -0.58 15.57 -7.47
N ALA A 55 -1.33 15.69 -8.55
CA ALA A 55 -1.81 16.99 -9.00
C ALA A 55 -3.26 17.19 -8.50
N VAL A 56 -3.53 18.36 -7.98
CA VAL A 56 -4.85 18.74 -7.43
C VAL A 56 -5.17 20.17 -7.82
N ALA A 57 -6.43 20.48 -8.08
CA ALA A 57 -6.88 21.84 -8.35
C ALA A 57 -6.57 22.77 -7.15
N ALA A 58 -6.15 24.00 -7.44
CA ALA A 58 -5.72 24.93 -6.40
C ALA A 58 -6.80 25.22 -5.34
N ASP A 59 -8.05 25.25 -5.73
CA ASP A 59 -9.21 25.44 -4.83
C ASP A 59 -9.52 24.21 -3.94
N LYS A 60 -8.92 23.05 -4.22
CA LYS A 60 -9.07 21.80 -3.45
C LYS A 60 -7.90 21.49 -2.52
N VAL A 61 -6.85 22.29 -2.52
CA VAL A 61 -5.64 22.05 -1.72
C VAL A 61 -5.96 22.00 -0.22
N ASP A 62 -6.79 22.92 0.28
CA ASP A 62 -7.13 22.95 1.71
C ASP A 62 -8.01 21.78 2.12
N ALA A 63 -8.90 21.31 1.24
CA ALA A 63 -9.66 20.08 1.46
C ALA A 63 -8.75 18.86 1.51
N LEU A 64 -7.75 18.77 0.61
CA LEU A 64 -6.75 17.70 0.64
C LEU A 64 -5.95 17.71 1.95
N LYS A 65 -5.48 18.86 2.42
CA LYS A 65 -4.79 18.99 3.71
C LYS A 65 -5.64 18.50 4.88
N ALA A 66 -6.92 18.87 4.91
CA ALA A 66 -7.85 18.44 5.94
C ALA A 66 -8.04 16.93 5.94
N LEU A 67 -8.21 16.30 4.76
CA LEU A 67 -8.33 14.85 4.62
C LEU A 67 -7.06 14.10 5.03
N VAL A 68 -5.88 14.60 4.66
CA VAL A 68 -4.59 14.03 5.08
C VAL A 68 -4.46 14.04 6.59
N ASN A 69 -4.80 15.15 7.26
CA ASN A 69 -4.75 15.25 8.71
C ASN A 69 -5.75 14.28 9.37
N THR A 70 -6.97 14.21 8.88
CA THR A 70 -8.00 13.28 9.39
C THR A 70 -7.55 11.84 9.23
N TYR A 71 -7.00 11.50 8.07
CA TYR A 71 -6.53 10.15 7.80
C TYR A 71 -5.31 9.77 8.67
N GLN A 72 -4.39 10.72 8.92
CA GLN A 72 -3.29 10.51 9.84
C GLN A 72 -3.78 10.14 11.25
N GLU A 73 -4.80 10.83 11.75
CA GLU A 73 -5.37 10.52 13.08
C GLU A 73 -6.06 9.13 13.08
N ILE A 74 -6.71 8.75 11.99
CA ILE A 74 -7.27 7.39 11.83
C ILE A 74 -6.15 6.35 11.92
N LEU A 75 -5.07 6.53 11.16
CA LEU A 75 -3.94 5.60 11.15
C LEU A 75 -3.22 5.53 12.51
N LYS A 76 -3.05 6.65 13.18
CA LYS A 76 -2.49 6.68 14.54
C LYS A 76 -3.34 5.87 15.51
N ASN A 77 -4.66 6.06 15.47
CA ASN A 77 -5.57 5.31 16.33
C ASN A 77 -5.55 3.80 16.04
N GLU A 78 -5.50 3.40 14.76
CA GLU A 78 -5.45 1.99 14.36
C GLU A 78 -4.12 1.30 14.72
N LEU A 79 -3.00 2.02 14.67
CA LEU A 79 -1.64 1.48 14.75
C LEU A 79 -0.85 1.97 15.98
N GLU A 80 -1.46 2.72 16.89
CA GLU A 80 -0.83 3.40 18.02
C GLU A 80 0.12 2.50 18.82
N ALA A 81 -0.31 1.27 19.11
CA ALA A 81 0.47 0.33 19.91
C ALA A 81 1.78 -0.12 19.23
N LYS A 82 1.88 -0.01 17.91
CA LYS A 82 2.95 -0.62 17.09
C LYS A 82 3.76 0.39 16.29
N GLU A 83 3.14 1.47 15.83
CA GLU A 83 3.74 2.45 14.92
C GLU A 83 3.71 3.86 15.55
N LYS A 84 4.43 4.02 16.68
CA LYS A 84 4.45 5.27 17.46
C LYS A 84 4.93 6.51 16.68
N ASN A 85 5.75 6.29 15.64
CA ASN A 85 6.32 7.36 14.80
C ASN A 85 5.65 7.49 13.46
N LEU A 86 4.43 6.93 13.30
CA LEU A 86 3.68 7.06 12.05
C LEU A 86 3.39 8.53 11.76
N ALA A 87 3.76 8.97 10.56
CA ALA A 87 3.46 10.29 10.05
C ALA A 87 3.00 10.21 8.59
N LEU A 88 2.01 11.00 8.25
CA LEU A 88 1.58 11.26 6.88
C LEU A 88 1.89 12.72 6.57
N LEU A 89 2.81 12.95 5.64
CA LEU A 89 3.31 14.28 5.30
C LEU A 89 2.74 14.71 3.95
N LEU A 90 2.47 16.00 3.82
CA LEU A 90 2.02 16.59 2.56
C LEU A 90 2.82 17.84 2.27
N ASP A 91 3.64 17.78 1.22
CA ASP A 91 4.51 18.87 0.79
C ASP A 91 4.20 19.28 -0.65
N ALA A 92 4.32 20.57 -0.94
CA ALA A 92 4.23 21.05 -2.30
C ALA A 92 5.53 20.78 -3.06
N VAL A 93 5.41 20.22 -4.25
CA VAL A 93 6.56 19.92 -5.12
C VAL A 93 6.32 20.48 -6.52
N THR A 94 7.38 20.80 -7.24
CA THR A 94 7.32 21.09 -8.67
C THR A 94 7.62 19.83 -9.44
N GLN A 95 6.77 19.51 -10.42
CA GLN A 95 6.87 18.27 -11.19
C GLN A 95 6.49 18.52 -12.64
N ASP A 96 7.36 18.07 -13.57
CA ASP A 96 7.15 18.19 -15.02
C ASP A 96 6.54 16.89 -15.63
N LYS A 97 6.42 15.83 -14.85
CA LYS A 97 5.86 14.56 -15.28
C LYS A 97 4.35 14.67 -15.50
N ALA A 98 3.85 14.07 -16.57
CA ALA A 98 2.42 14.02 -16.83
C ALA A 98 1.71 13.14 -15.78
N ALA A 99 0.55 13.57 -15.34
CA ALA A 99 -0.31 12.76 -14.49
C ALA A 99 -1.03 11.67 -15.30
N LEU A 100 -1.31 10.54 -14.66
CA LEU A 100 -2.17 9.51 -15.21
C LEU A 100 -3.58 10.06 -15.49
N THR A 101 -4.26 9.45 -16.47
CA THR A 101 -5.70 9.66 -16.64
C THR A 101 -6.45 9.20 -15.39
N ALA A 102 -7.69 9.67 -15.19
CA ALA A 102 -8.53 9.22 -14.09
C ALA A 102 -8.75 7.69 -14.12
N GLU A 103 -8.96 7.12 -15.31
CA GLU A 103 -9.16 5.69 -15.52
C GLU A 103 -7.90 4.87 -15.13
N SER A 104 -6.71 5.30 -15.58
CA SER A 104 -5.45 4.63 -15.23
C SER A 104 -5.15 4.74 -13.74
N ARG A 105 -5.38 5.91 -13.13
CA ARG A 105 -5.30 6.09 -11.67
C ARG A 105 -6.21 5.12 -10.94
N ASP A 106 -7.48 5.04 -11.34
CA ASP A 106 -8.48 4.19 -10.68
C ASP A 106 -8.13 2.70 -10.82
N SER A 107 -7.66 2.29 -11.99
CA SER A 107 -7.21 0.92 -12.23
C SER A 107 -6.03 0.56 -11.32
N PHE A 108 -5.01 1.42 -11.23
CA PHE A 108 -3.87 1.24 -10.34
C PHE A 108 -4.30 1.19 -8.87
N VAL A 109 -5.11 2.16 -8.44
CA VAL A 109 -5.56 2.26 -7.04
C VAL A 109 -6.39 1.02 -6.65
N ARG A 110 -7.32 0.58 -7.51
CA ARG A 110 -8.12 -0.62 -7.26
C ARG A 110 -7.25 -1.87 -7.19
N LEU A 111 -6.32 -2.05 -8.13
CA LEU A 111 -5.40 -3.18 -8.16
C LEU A 111 -4.58 -3.26 -6.87
N LEU A 112 -3.86 -2.20 -6.53
CA LEU A 112 -2.99 -2.20 -5.34
C LEU A 112 -3.80 -2.28 -4.04
N ASN A 113 -4.97 -1.64 -3.96
CA ASN A 113 -5.83 -1.70 -2.78
C ASN A 113 -6.43 -3.09 -2.59
N ALA A 114 -6.84 -3.78 -3.66
CA ALA A 114 -7.40 -5.13 -3.62
C ALA A 114 -6.34 -6.21 -3.42
N THR A 115 -5.07 -5.96 -3.78
CA THR A 115 -3.98 -6.91 -3.56
C THR A 115 -3.90 -7.30 -2.08
N PRO A 116 -4.02 -8.60 -1.73
CA PRO A 116 -3.94 -9.05 -0.35
C PRO A 116 -2.57 -8.72 0.26
N ASN A 117 -2.53 -8.54 1.59
CA ASN A 117 -1.29 -8.28 2.31
C ASN A 117 -1.42 -8.75 3.77
N GLY A 118 -0.36 -9.32 4.31
CA GLY A 118 -0.34 -9.81 5.68
C GLY A 118 -0.52 -11.31 5.77
N VAL A 119 -1.04 -11.78 6.90
CA VAL A 119 -1.33 -13.20 7.15
C VAL A 119 -2.59 -13.60 6.37
N ILE A 120 -2.44 -14.63 5.54
CA ILE A 120 -3.55 -15.25 4.81
C ILE A 120 -4.13 -16.41 5.63
N ARG A 121 -3.25 -17.24 6.23
CA ARG A 121 -3.64 -18.36 7.07
C ARG A 121 -2.60 -18.63 8.16
N ASN A 122 -3.08 -18.99 9.34
CA ASN A 122 -2.24 -19.51 10.41
C ASN A 122 -2.20 -21.05 10.35
N SER A 123 -1.11 -21.65 10.85
CA SER A 123 -0.95 -23.10 10.90
C SER A 123 -1.90 -23.73 11.91
N ASP A 124 -2.60 -24.77 11.49
CA ASP A 124 -3.47 -25.55 12.37
C ASP A 124 -2.67 -26.52 13.26
N VAL A 125 -1.47 -26.90 12.83
CA VAL A 125 -0.63 -27.89 13.53
C VAL A 125 0.44 -27.26 14.42
N ALA A 126 0.88 -26.05 14.11
CA ALA A 126 1.90 -25.33 14.86
C ALA A 126 1.32 -24.01 15.40
N LYS A 127 0.90 -24.02 16.65
CA LYS A 127 0.26 -22.85 17.29
C LYS A 127 1.19 -21.63 17.25
N GLY A 128 0.65 -20.49 16.80
CA GLY A 128 1.37 -19.22 16.70
C GLY A 128 2.28 -19.10 15.47
N VAL A 129 2.29 -20.08 14.58
CA VAL A 129 3.05 -20.06 13.35
C VAL A 129 2.15 -19.65 12.19
N VAL A 130 2.62 -18.69 11.37
CA VAL A 130 1.97 -18.31 10.11
C VAL A 130 2.20 -19.41 9.08
N GLU A 131 1.14 -19.98 8.53
CA GLU A 131 1.23 -20.95 7.44
C GLU A 131 1.47 -20.26 6.12
N THR A 132 0.64 -19.28 5.79
CA THR A 132 0.67 -18.58 4.49
C THR A 132 0.54 -17.08 4.70
N SER A 133 1.38 -16.31 4.04
CA SER A 133 1.38 -14.84 4.08
C SER A 133 1.79 -14.24 2.75
N LEU A 134 1.41 -12.99 2.55
CA LEU A 134 1.80 -12.16 1.42
C LEU A 134 2.27 -10.79 1.92
N ASN A 135 3.37 -10.31 1.39
CA ASN A 135 3.87 -8.95 1.61
C ASN A 135 3.92 -8.18 0.30
N VAL A 136 3.20 -7.08 0.20
CA VAL A 136 3.36 -6.09 -0.88
C VAL A 136 4.60 -5.28 -0.54
N GLY A 137 5.75 -5.72 -1.04
CA GLY A 137 7.07 -5.25 -0.61
C GLY A 137 7.54 -3.98 -1.33
N VAL A 138 7.41 -3.94 -2.65
CA VAL A 138 7.87 -2.80 -3.46
C VAL A 138 6.81 -2.44 -4.49
N VAL A 139 6.56 -1.16 -4.63
CA VAL A 139 5.78 -0.60 -5.75
C VAL A 139 6.65 0.45 -6.43
N THR A 140 6.80 0.35 -7.73
CA THR A 140 7.55 1.29 -8.55
C THR A 140 6.73 1.69 -9.76
N MET A 141 6.48 2.98 -9.90
CA MET A 141 5.82 3.55 -11.08
C MET A 141 6.88 4.18 -11.99
N THR A 142 6.85 3.81 -13.26
CA THR A 142 7.63 4.43 -14.33
C THR A 142 6.72 5.16 -15.29
N ASP A 143 7.25 5.78 -16.35
CA ASP A 143 6.44 6.46 -17.35
C ASP A 143 5.55 5.50 -18.15
N ASP A 144 5.98 4.24 -18.28
CA ASP A 144 5.33 3.24 -19.14
C ASP A 144 4.55 2.17 -18.37
N ASN A 145 4.94 1.87 -17.13
CA ASN A 145 4.34 0.79 -16.36
C ASN A 145 4.38 1.00 -14.85
N VAL A 146 3.68 0.12 -14.14
CA VAL A 146 3.78 -0.03 -12.69
C VAL A 146 4.21 -1.45 -12.36
N GLU A 147 5.22 -1.59 -11.52
CA GLU A 147 5.68 -2.87 -10.99
C GLU A 147 5.29 -3.01 -9.52
N ILE A 148 4.63 -4.11 -9.19
CA ILE A 148 4.26 -4.46 -7.81
C ILE A 148 4.95 -5.76 -7.45
N HIS A 149 5.97 -5.69 -6.59
CA HIS A 149 6.71 -6.86 -6.14
C HIS A 149 6.14 -7.38 -4.83
N CYS A 150 5.53 -8.54 -4.89
CA CYS A 150 4.99 -9.26 -3.74
C CYS A 150 5.91 -10.41 -3.33
N LEU A 151 5.96 -10.72 -2.04
CA LEU A 151 6.62 -11.91 -1.52
C LEU A 151 5.61 -12.80 -0.81
N ILE A 152 5.37 -13.97 -1.40
CA ILE A 152 4.53 -15.03 -0.81
C ILE A 152 5.41 -15.96 0.00
N ARG A 153 4.96 -16.32 1.19
CA ARG A 153 5.55 -17.36 2.03
C ARG A 153 4.46 -18.34 2.42
N SER A 154 4.74 -19.63 2.30
CA SER A 154 3.83 -20.68 2.76
C SER A 154 4.61 -21.90 3.21
N LEU A 155 4.10 -22.58 4.21
CA LEU A 155 4.61 -23.88 4.69
C LEU A 155 4.10 -25.03 3.80
N ILE A 156 3.08 -24.78 2.97
CA ILE A 156 2.47 -25.79 2.10
C ILE A 156 2.31 -25.21 0.67
N ASP A 157 2.59 -26.03 -0.34
CA ASP A 157 2.56 -25.60 -1.74
C ASP A 157 1.16 -25.14 -2.18
N SER A 158 0.11 -25.86 -1.78
CA SER A 158 -1.26 -25.49 -2.12
C SER A 158 -1.68 -24.11 -1.56
N GLY A 159 -1.15 -23.71 -0.40
CA GLY A 159 -1.36 -22.38 0.16
C GLY A 159 -0.66 -21.29 -0.65
N LYS A 160 0.57 -21.57 -1.10
CA LYS A 160 1.30 -20.68 -2.02
C LYS A 160 0.52 -20.53 -3.35
N ASP A 161 0.12 -21.64 -3.96
CA ASP A 161 -0.57 -21.65 -5.25
C ASP A 161 -1.92 -20.93 -5.17
N TYR A 162 -2.62 -21.03 -4.04
CA TYR A 162 -3.84 -20.27 -3.79
C TYR A 162 -3.58 -18.76 -3.81
N VAL A 163 -2.52 -18.28 -3.16
CA VAL A 163 -2.19 -16.84 -3.17
C VAL A 163 -1.78 -16.38 -4.57
N VAL A 164 -1.04 -17.20 -5.33
CA VAL A 164 -0.73 -16.89 -6.75
C VAL A 164 -2.03 -16.74 -7.54
N SER A 165 -2.99 -17.66 -7.40
CA SER A 165 -4.27 -17.58 -8.09
C SER A 165 -5.11 -16.35 -7.74
N MET A 166 -5.01 -15.87 -6.48
CA MET A 166 -5.64 -14.60 -6.11
C MET A 166 -5.01 -13.42 -6.86
N LEU A 167 -3.68 -13.39 -6.98
CA LEU A 167 -2.99 -12.32 -7.71
C LEU A 167 -3.31 -12.37 -9.20
N ASP A 168 -3.32 -13.55 -9.81
CA ASP A 168 -3.70 -13.75 -11.22
C ASP A 168 -5.14 -13.30 -11.50
N SER A 169 -6.02 -13.37 -10.52
CA SER A 169 -7.41 -12.91 -10.62
C SER A 169 -7.58 -11.40 -10.58
N LEU A 170 -6.53 -10.65 -10.22
CA LEU A 170 -6.54 -9.18 -10.16
C LEU A 170 -6.08 -8.54 -11.48
N GLY A 171 -5.37 -9.25 -12.32
CA GLY A 171 -4.87 -8.83 -13.64
C GLY A 171 -5.62 -9.49 -14.74
#